data_93875062e27596e79c1a9b1271809cb4
#
_entry.id   93875062e27596e79c1a9b1271809cb4
#
_cell.length_a   1.000
_cell.length_b   1.000
_cell.length_c   1.000
_cell.angle_alpha   90.00
_cell.angle_beta   90.00
_cell.angle_gamma   90.00
#
_symmetry.space_group_name_H-M   'P 1'
#
loop_
_entity.id
_entity.type
_entity.pdbx_description
1 polymer ?
#
loop_
_entity_poly.entity_id
_entity_poly.type
_entity_poly.pdbx_seq_one_letter_code
_entity_poly.pdbx_strand_id
1 'polypeptide(L)'
;MDPGRCTQTMKLAIRLISIASLGFSTLGCTSPLFFVEKAAIRSIISKRKEPETHSKIFRSDLAVMPFAEMEDQRITIRYVRDCRYRSEDDYDVRYYDLSFRLEDVKTVDFVIVPFKETQLLAHTMLSFGLADGRHFVISVEARLGADETYTAVAGAGRRYPLMYVIGDERDLILLRTAIRDVEVYLYKGKAAPEQVQNLLVDMLERTNKLHREPEYYDTLTNNCTTNLVEHVNQLRPGRIPYNFRVLLPGHSDKLAYDLGLLEIQGPFEYARAYAKINDLASTYADSPEFSKRIRRQ
;
A
#
# COMPACT_ATOMS: atom_id res chain seq x y z
N MET A 1 21.29 -18.89 -14.04
CA MET A 1 20.88 -19.04 -12.61
C MET A 1 19.75 -20.05 -12.56
N ASP A 2 19.88 -21.08 -11.73
CA ASP A 2 19.00 -22.25 -11.72
C ASP A 2 17.60 -21.91 -11.15
N PRO A 3 16.49 -22.11 -11.89
CA PRO A 3 15.13 -21.82 -11.43
C PRO A 3 14.69 -22.69 -10.23
N GLY A 4 15.38 -23.80 -9.96
CA GLY A 4 15.04 -24.72 -8.87
C GLY A 4 15.34 -24.20 -7.46
N ARG A 5 16.25 -23.26 -7.28
CA ARG A 5 16.60 -22.70 -5.95
C ARG A 5 15.60 -21.70 -5.41
N CYS A 6 14.91 -20.97 -6.27
CA CYS A 6 13.94 -19.93 -5.85
C CYS A 6 12.68 -20.58 -5.24
N THR A 7 12.22 -21.70 -5.81
CA THR A 7 11.02 -22.42 -5.32
C THR A 7 11.23 -23.14 -3.99
N GLN A 8 12.45 -23.57 -3.67
CA GLN A 8 12.76 -24.22 -2.39
C GLN A 8 12.80 -23.23 -1.22
N THR A 9 13.35 -22.02 -1.43
CA THR A 9 13.44 -20.99 -0.40
C THR A 9 12.05 -20.42 -0.06
N MET A 10 11.19 -20.27 -1.05
CA MET A 10 9.80 -19.83 -0.85
C MET A 10 8.96 -20.88 -0.10
N LYS A 11 9.16 -22.18 -0.39
CA LYS A 11 8.52 -23.29 0.35
C LYS A 11 8.98 -23.36 1.80
N LEU A 12 10.22 -22.97 2.10
CA LEU A 12 10.76 -22.93 3.46
C LEU A 12 10.16 -21.76 4.27
N ALA A 13 10.00 -20.57 3.68
CA ALA A 13 9.36 -19.42 4.32
C ALA A 13 7.87 -19.71 4.62
N ILE A 14 7.15 -20.34 3.69
CA ILE A 14 5.75 -20.74 3.88
C ILE A 14 5.63 -21.85 4.95
N ARG A 15 6.58 -22.78 5.04
CA ARG A 15 6.60 -23.81 6.10
C ARG A 15 6.86 -23.23 7.50
N LEU A 16 7.70 -22.21 7.63
CA LEU A 16 7.95 -21.55 8.92
C LEU A 16 6.70 -20.81 9.41
N ILE A 17 5.90 -20.22 8.51
CA ILE A 17 4.63 -19.60 8.85
C ILE A 17 3.56 -20.65 9.22
N SER A 18 3.55 -21.82 8.56
CA SER A 18 2.62 -22.93 8.86
C SER A 18 2.90 -23.63 10.19
N ILE A 19 4.16 -23.68 10.65
CA ILE A 19 4.53 -24.27 11.94
C ILE A 19 4.10 -23.36 13.12
N ALA A 20 4.05 -22.05 12.91
CA ALA A 20 3.56 -21.12 13.93
C ALA A 20 2.03 -21.19 14.14
N SER A 21 1.26 -21.73 13.19
CA SER A 21 -0.21 -21.81 13.26
C SER A 21 -0.76 -23.13 13.86
N LEU A 22 0.06 -24.16 14.08
CA LEU A 22 -0.36 -25.49 14.57
C LEU A 22 -0.20 -25.69 16.08
N GLY A 23 0.23 -24.67 16.83
CA GLY A 23 0.55 -24.79 18.28
C GLY A 23 -0.39 -24.10 19.25
N PHE A 24 -1.59 -23.66 18.86
CA PHE A 24 -2.50 -22.94 19.80
C PHE A 24 -3.90 -23.55 19.85
N SER A 25 -4.00 -24.67 20.57
CA SER A 25 -5.24 -25.07 21.19
C SER A 25 -4.97 -25.32 22.67
N THR A 26 -5.75 -24.64 23.52
CA THR A 26 -5.85 -24.75 24.98
C THR A 26 -4.67 -24.21 25.79
N LEU A 27 -4.84 -23.02 26.37
CA LEU A 27 -4.71 -22.64 27.78
C LEU A 27 -4.62 -21.12 27.90
N GLY A 28 -5.57 -20.52 28.59
CA GLY A 28 -5.54 -19.10 28.94
C GLY A 28 -4.44 -18.82 29.98
N CYS A 29 -3.34 -18.28 29.51
CA CYS A 29 -2.35 -17.58 30.30
C CYS A 29 -1.61 -16.62 29.40
N THR A 30 -1.57 -15.34 29.74
CA THR A 30 -0.73 -14.32 29.15
C THR A 30 0.73 -14.73 29.37
N SER A 31 1.32 -15.42 28.39
CA SER A 31 2.67 -15.96 28.55
C SER A 31 3.72 -14.85 28.40
N PRO A 32 4.74 -14.81 29.27
CA PRO A 32 5.85 -13.84 29.20
C PRO A 32 6.65 -13.90 27.89
N LEU A 33 6.52 -14.97 27.13
CA LEU A 33 7.16 -15.14 25.80
C LEU A 33 6.76 -14.05 24.80
N PHE A 34 5.53 -13.52 24.86
CA PHE A 34 5.08 -12.46 23.93
C PHE A 34 5.78 -11.11 24.19
N PHE A 35 6.21 -10.84 25.41
CA PHE A 35 6.95 -9.63 25.78
C PHE A 35 8.44 -9.74 25.46
N VAL A 36 9.02 -10.92 25.56
CA VAL A 36 10.43 -11.19 25.23
C VAL A 36 10.65 -11.10 23.72
N GLU A 37 9.71 -11.60 22.92
CA GLU A 37 9.78 -11.50 21.45
C GLU A 37 9.74 -10.04 20.97
N LYS A 38 8.87 -9.21 21.53
CA LYS A 38 8.81 -7.77 21.20
C LYS A 38 10.09 -7.02 21.58
N ALA A 39 10.70 -7.35 22.71
CA ALA A 39 11.93 -6.72 23.17
C ALA A 39 13.13 -7.16 22.31
N ALA A 40 13.23 -8.44 21.96
CA ALA A 40 14.25 -8.97 21.07
C ALA A 40 14.14 -8.40 19.67
N ILE A 41 12.93 -8.32 19.10
CA ILE A 41 12.66 -7.69 17.81
C ILE A 41 13.01 -6.20 17.84
N ARG A 42 12.64 -5.46 18.89
CA ARG A 42 13.04 -4.05 19.06
C ARG A 42 14.54 -3.87 19.18
N SER A 43 15.27 -4.76 19.87
CA SER A 43 16.74 -4.69 20.01
C SER A 43 17.46 -4.96 18.69
N ILE A 44 16.92 -5.84 17.84
CA ILE A 44 17.41 -6.09 16.48
C ILE A 44 17.14 -4.87 15.58
N ILE A 45 16.01 -4.19 15.80
CA ILE A 45 15.59 -3.00 15.05
C ILE A 45 16.45 -1.78 15.38
N SER A 46 16.88 -1.60 16.63
CA SER A 46 17.59 -0.39 17.11
C SER A 46 19.02 -0.24 16.62
N LYS A 47 19.62 -1.26 16.01
CA LYS A 47 21.03 -1.24 15.51
C LYS A 47 21.16 -1.11 13.99
N ARG A 48 20.10 -0.69 13.28
CA ARG A 48 20.11 -0.69 11.81
C ARG A 48 20.55 0.65 11.25
N LYS A 49 21.54 0.57 10.36
CA LYS A 49 22.09 1.69 9.58
C LYS A 49 20.99 2.29 8.69
N GLU A 50 20.95 3.61 8.53
CA GLU A 50 20.06 4.28 7.59
C GLU A 50 20.30 3.83 6.15
N PRO A 51 19.26 3.83 5.29
CA PRO A 51 19.41 3.46 3.89
C PRO A 51 20.36 4.41 3.16
N GLU A 52 21.33 3.84 2.44
CA GLU A 52 22.16 4.62 1.53
C GLU A 52 21.33 5.03 0.31
N THR A 53 20.78 6.24 0.32
CA THR A 53 19.92 6.75 -0.76
C THR A 53 20.67 7.67 -1.72
N HIS A 54 21.79 8.26 -1.30
CA HIS A 54 22.47 9.32 -2.05
C HIS A 54 23.31 8.85 -3.24
N SER A 55 23.74 7.58 -3.26
CA SER A 55 24.56 7.02 -4.35
C SER A 55 23.83 6.01 -5.23
N LYS A 56 22.56 5.69 -4.91
CA LYS A 56 21.82 4.65 -5.62
C LYS A 56 21.00 5.26 -6.78
N ILE A 57 21.17 4.70 -7.99
CA ILE A 57 20.30 5.00 -9.13
C ILE A 57 19.02 4.18 -8.95
N PHE A 58 17.90 4.86 -8.81
CA PHE A 58 16.57 4.22 -8.69
C PHE A 58 15.92 4.04 -10.07
N ARG A 59 14.99 3.12 -10.15
CA ARG A 59 14.11 2.99 -11.31
C ARG A 59 13.46 4.34 -11.61
N SER A 60 13.28 4.66 -12.88
CA SER A 60 12.81 5.97 -13.31
C SER A 60 11.44 6.36 -12.72
N ASP A 61 10.53 5.38 -12.56
CA ASP A 61 9.20 5.58 -11.94
C ASP A 61 9.25 5.74 -10.41
N LEU A 62 10.39 5.47 -9.77
CA LEU A 62 10.65 5.61 -8.34
C LEU A 62 11.78 6.61 -8.05
N ALA A 63 12.30 7.29 -9.08
CA ALA A 63 13.46 8.17 -8.93
C ALA A 63 13.16 9.43 -8.11
N VAL A 64 11.96 10.01 -8.27
CA VAL A 64 11.56 11.25 -7.60
C VAL A 64 10.61 10.93 -6.45
N MET A 65 10.95 11.37 -5.24
CA MET A 65 10.07 11.26 -4.08
C MET A 65 9.10 12.46 -4.04
N PRO A 66 7.79 12.23 -3.93
CA PRO A 66 6.85 13.31 -3.72
C PRO A 66 7.02 13.92 -2.32
N PHE A 67 6.55 15.16 -2.18
CA PHE A 67 6.41 15.80 -0.87
C PHE A 67 5.21 16.76 -0.90
N ALA A 68 4.72 17.14 0.28
CA ALA A 68 3.59 18.02 0.41
C ALA A 68 3.97 19.32 1.12
N GLU A 69 3.60 20.44 0.53
CA GLU A 69 3.57 21.74 1.17
C GLU A 69 2.18 21.93 1.75
N MET A 70 2.10 22.21 3.05
CA MET A 70 0.84 22.36 3.76
C MET A 70 0.85 23.74 4.45
N GLU A 71 0.05 24.66 3.94
CA GLU A 71 -0.06 26.03 4.43
C GLU A 71 -1.53 26.31 4.76
N ASP A 72 -1.85 26.47 6.03
CA ASP A 72 -3.22 26.60 6.52
C ASP A 72 -4.13 25.46 6.01
N GLN A 73 -5.09 25.81 5.13
CA GLN A 73 -6.01 24.87 4.50
C GLN A 73 -5.60 24.48 3.08
N ARG A 74 -4.51 25.02 2.55
CA ARG A 74 -4.01 24.70 1.21
C ARG A 74 -2.95 23.63 1.29
N ILE A 75 -3.12 22.60 0.47
CA ILE A 75 -2.15 21.53 0.28
C ILE A 75 -1.68 21.55 -1.17
N THR A 76 -0.36 21.50 -1.37
CA THR A 76 0.25 21.29 -2.68
C THR A 76 1.16 20.09 -2.62
N ILE A 77 0.76 19.01 -3.29
CA ILE A 77 1.57 17.81 -3.44
C ILE A 77 2.46 18.00 -4.66
N ARG A 78 3.77 17.97 -4.45
CA ARG A 78 4.78 18.08 -5.50
C ARG A 78 5.13 16.69 -6.03
N TYR A 79 5.35 16.62 -7.35
CA TYR A 79 5.76 15.41 -8.05
C TYR A 79 4.75 14.27 -7.93
N VAL A 80 3.45 14.56 -8.11
CA VAL A 80 2.44 13.52 -8.32
C VAL A 80 2.78 12.79 -9.61
N ARG A 81 2.99 11.48 -9.52
CA ARG A 81 3.42 10.65 -10.65
C ARG A 81 2.28 10.43 -11.65
N ASP A 82 2.56 10.58 -12.93
CA ASP A 82 1.65 10.28 -14.05
C ASP A 82 2.43 9.53 -15.15
N CYS A 83 2.80 8.28 -14.88
CA CYS A 83 3.47 7.44 -15.86
C CYS A 83 2.50 6.97 -16.94
N ARG A 84 3.01 6.88 -18.18
CA ARG A 84 2.30 6.32 -19.33
C ARG A 84 3.02 5.07 -19.81
N TYR A 85 2.42 3.91 -19.55
CA TYR A 85 3.02 2.61 -19.79
C TYR A 85 2.66 2.05 -21.16
N ARG A 86 3.65 1.48 -21.84
CA ARG A 86 3.52 0.59 -22.99
C ARG A 86 3.82 -0.87 -22.58
N SER A 87 4.75 -1.04 -21.63
CA SER A 87 5.04 -2.31 -20.94
C SER A 87 5.58 -2.03 -19.53
N GLU A 88 5.95 -3.04 -18.77
CA GLU A 88 6.58 -2.85 -17.44
C GLU A 88 7.92 -2.13 -17.50
N ASP A 89 8.66 -2.31 -18.62
CA ASP A 89 10.00 -1.76 -18.82
C ASP A 89 10.02 -0.59 -19.83
N ASP A 90 8.90 -0.30 -20.50
CA ASP A 90 8.77 0.78 -21.47
C ASP A 90 7.61 1.71 -21.07
N TYR A 91 7.96 2.88 -20.55
CA TYR A 91 7.01 3.89 -20.09
C TYR A 91 7.62 5.29 -20.06
N ASP A 92 6.78 6.29 -20.21
CA ASP A 92 7.13 7.70 -20.06
C ASP A 92 6.83 8.14 -18.62
N VAL A 93 7.85 8.63 -17.91
CA VAL A 93 7.68 9.17 -16.57
C VAL A 93 7.31 10.64 -16.66
N ARG A 94 6.17 11.00 -16.08
CA ARG A 94 5.68 12.37 -15.96
C ARG A 94 5.35 12.67 -14.53
N TYR A 95 5.41 13.93 -14.17
CA TYR A 95 5.02 14.44 -12.86
C TYR A 95 4.23 15.74 -13.05
N TYR A 96 3.30 15.98 -12.13
CA TYR A 96 2.62 17.26 -12.01
C TYR A 96 2.46 17.64 -10.52
N ASP A 97 2.17 18.90 -10.25
CA ASP A 97 1.86 19.38 -8.92
C ASP A 97 0.34 19.45 -8.75
N LEU A 98 -0.15 18.90 -7.65
CA LEU A 98 -1.57 18.87 -7.32
C LEU A 98 -1.87 19.79 -6.14
N SER A 99 -2.61 20.89 -6.40
CA SER A 99 -3.05 21.80 -5.36
C SER A 99 -4.54 21.71 -5.14
N PHE A 100 -4.95 21.75 -3.87
CA PHE A 100 -6.35 21.72 -3.42
C PHE A 100 -6.46 22.30 -2.00
N ARG A 101 -7.69 22.54 -1.54
CA ARG A 101 -7.96 22.85 -0.12
C ARG A 101 -8.22 21.54 0.63
N LEU A 102 -7.79 21.46 1.87
CA LEU A 102 -8.02 20.25 2.69
C LEU A 102 -9.50 19.90 2.77
N GLU A 103 -10.37 20.91 2.84
CA GLU A 103 -11.82 20.73 2.85
C GLU A 103 -12.39 20.11 1.56
N ASP A 104 -11.65 20.14 0.44
CA ASP A 104 -12.05 19.51 -0.83
C ASP A 104 -11.83 18.00 -0.81
N VAL A 105 -11.09 17.46 0.14
CA VAL A 105 -10.90 16.00 0.28
C VAL A 105 -12.17 15.40 0.89
N LYS A 106 -12.86 14.54 0.11
CA LYS A 106 -14.20 14.04 0.45
C LYS A 106 -14.26 12.54 0.73
N THR A 107 -13.49 11.76 -0.03
CA THR A 107 -13.59 10.30 0.03
C THR A 107 -12.21 9.65 0.08
N VAL A 108 -12.18 8.44 0.62
CA VAL A 108 -11.04 7.53 0.51
C VAL A 108 -11.55 6.17 0.09
N ASP A 109 -10.91 5.57 -0.90
CA ASP A 109 -11.18 4.21 -1.33
C ASP A 109 -10.00 3.30 -1.01
N PHE A 110 -10.30 2.09 -0.56
CA PHE A 110 -9.31 1.05 -0.31
C PHE A 110 -9.11 0.23 -1.57
N VAL A 111 -7.87 0.16 -2.04
CA VAL A 111 -7.48 -0.60 -3.22
C VAL A 111 -6.63 -1.79 -2.80
N ILE A 112 -7.02 -3.00 -3.22
CA ILE A 112 -6.26 -4.22 -2.99
C ILE A 112 -5.94 -4.91 -4.31
N VAL A 113 -4.71 -5.37 -4.43
CA VAL A 113 -4.13 -6.00 -5.62
C VAL A 113 -3.50 -7.33 -5.20
N PRO A 114 -4.22 -8.45 -5.23
CA PRO A 114 -3.66 -9.76 -4.91
C PRO A 114 -2.51 -10.14 -5.85
N PHE A 115 -1.47 -10.79 -5.32
CA PHE A 115 -0.35 -11.26 -6.14
C PHE A 115 -0.72 -12.52 -6.93
N LYS A 116 -0.25 -12.62 -8.18
CA LYS A 116 -0.49 -13.80 -9.04
C LYS A 116 0.01 -15.10 -8.40
N GLU A 117 1.16 -15.02 -7.73
CA GLU A 117 1.85 -16.18 -7.18
C GLU A 117 1.18 -16.73 -5.91
N THR A 118 0.44 -15.87 -5.20
CA THR A 118 -0.26 -16.28 -3.97
C THR A 118 -1.37 -15.32 -3.60
N GLN A 119 -2.57 -15.84 -3.41
CA GLN A 119 -3.72 -15.07 -2.93
C GLN A 119 -3.60 -14.67 -1.44
N LEU A 120 -2.60 -15.18 -0.73
CA LEU A 120 -2.34 -14.81 0.67
C LEU A 120 -1.66 -13.42 0.79
N LEU A 121 -1.00 -12.97 -0.27
CA LEU A 121 -0.32 -11.70 -0.33
C LEU A 121 -1.02 -10.75 -1.30
N ALA A 122 -1.02 -9.48 -0.97
CA ALA A 122 -1.55 -8.42 -1.81
C ALA A 122 -0.78 -7.13 -1.59
N HIS A 123 -0.80 -6.28 -2.59
CA HIS A 123 -0.46 -4.88 -2.42
C HIS A 123 -1.71 -4.08 -2.07
N THR A 124 -1.57 -3.11 -1.17
CA THR A 124 -2.67 -2.26 -0.72
C THR A 124 -2.33 -0.79 -0.88
N MET A 125 -3.32 0.01 -1.28
CA MET A 125 -3.20 1.44 -1.52
C MET A 125 -4.47 2.16 -1.07
N LEU A 126 -4.39 3.49 -0.94
CA LEU A 126 -5.56 4.35 -0.73
C LEU A 126 -5.70 5.35 -1.88
N SER A 127 -6.91 5.45 -2.43
CA SER A 127 -7.27 6.48 -3.39
C SER A 127 -8.10 7.56 -2.71
N PHE A 128 -7.67 8.81 -2.81
CA PHE A 128 -8.34 9.99 -2.24
C PHE A 128 -9.10 10.74 -3.31
N GLY A 129 -10.38 11.01 -3.05
CA GLY A 129 -11.26 11.74 -3.96
C GLY A 129 -11.50 13.18 -3.50
N LEU A 130 -11.34 14.11 -4.44
CA LEU A 130 -11.60 15.54 -4.27
C LEU A 130 -13.02 15.90 -4.69
N ALA A 131 -13.53 17.03 -4.19
CA ALA A 131 -14.86 17.55 -4.48
C ALA A 131 -15.09 17.83 -5.99
N ASP A 132 -14.04 18.10 -6.74
CA ASP A 132 -14.09 18.36 -8.19
C ASP A 132 -14.03 17.07 -9.02
N GLY A 133 -13.99 15.91 -8.39
CA GLY A 133 -13.97 14.60 -9.02
C GLY A 133 -12.57 14.08 -9.37
N ARG A 134 -11.50 14.84 -9.13
CA ARG A 134 -10.13 14.32 -9.26
C ARG A 134 -9.84 13.30 -8.16
N HIS A 135 -9.03 12.29 -8.50
CA HIS A 135 -8.55 11.30 -7.55
C HIS A 135 -7.04 11.11 -7.71
N PHE A 136 -6.38 10.86 -6.59
CA PHE A 136 -4.98 10.48 -6.55
C PHE A 136 -4.77 9.33 -5.56
N VAL A 137 -3.76 8.52 -5.80
CA VAL A 137 -3.48 7.33 -5.00
C VAL A 137 -2.20 7.52 -4.21
N ILE A 138 -2.21 7.11 -2.95
CA ILE A 138 -1.01 6.96 -2.12
C ILE A 138 -0.72 5.47 -1.97
N SER A 139 0.47 5.07 -2.42
CA SER A 139 0.96 3.70 -2.42
C SER A 139 2.28 3.63 -1.68
N VAL A 140 2.38 2.73 -0.69
CA VAL A 140 3.61 2.51 0.07
C VAL A 140 4.43 1.42 -0.63
N GLU A 141 5.61 1.78 -1.12
CA GLU A 141 6.41 0.95 -2.02
C GLU A 141 7.82 0.69 -1.48
N ALA A 142 8.38 -0.43 -1.91
CA ALA A 142 9.81 -0.66 -1.84
C ALA A 142 10.50 0.13 -2.98
N ARG A 143 11.37 1.10 -2.67
CA ARG A 143 12.07 1.92 -3.65
C ARG A 143 13.19 1.15 -4.29
N LEU A 144 12.96 0.61 -5.48
CA LEU A 144 13.87 -0.26 -6.20
C LEU A 144 14.95 0.53 -6.94
N GLY A 145 16.18 0.01 -6.94
CA GLY A 145 17.22 0.47 -7.86
C GLY A 145 16.90 0.10 -9.31
N ALA A 146 17.62 0.73 -10.26
CA ALA A 146 17.40 0.56 -11.69
C ALA A 146 17.49 -0.92 -12.14
N ASP A 147 18.42 -1.68 -11.53
CA ASP A 147 18.66 -3.09 -11.86
C ASP A 147 18.06 -4.03 -10.82
N GLU A 148 17.11 -3.56 -9.98
CA GLU A 148 16.51 -4.38 -8.94
C GLU A 148 15.10 -4.82 -9.29
N THR A 149 14.81 -6.08 -8.96
CA THR A 149 13.45 -6.61 -8.94
C THR A 149 13.04 -6.87 -7.49
N TYR A 150 11.81 -6.54 -7.15
CA TYR A 150 11.28 -6.82 -5.82
C TYR A 150 11.20 -8.31 -5.54
N THR A 151 11.72 -8.72 -4.39
CA THR A 151 11.45 -10.03 -3.82
C THR A 151 11.07 -9.90 -2.35
N ALA A 152 10.12 -10.71 -1.88
CA ALA A 152 9.68 -10.68 -0.48
C ALA A 152 10.83 -11.00 0.50
N VAL A 153 11.77 -11.86 0.09
CA VAL A 153 12.96 -12.21 0.89
C VAL A 153 13.91 -11.01 1.03
N ALA A 154 14.18 -10.29 -0.06
CA ALA A 154 15.02 -9.11 -0.02
C ALA A 154 14.35 -7.96 0.75
N GLY A 155 13.02 -7.84 0.65
CA GLY A 155 12.24 -6.89 1.44
C GLY A 155 12.30 -7.22 2.94
N ALA A 156 12.16 -8.49 3.33
CA ALA A 156 12.35 -8.92 4.73
C ALA A 156 13.79 -8.68 5.23
N GLY A 157 14.77 -8.73 4.32
CA GLY A 157 16.17 -8.34 4.59
C GLY A 157 16.40 -6.84 4.66
N ARG A 158 15.37 -5.99 4.48
CA ARG A 158 15.46 -4.51 4.48
C ARG A 158 16.49 -3.98 3.45
N ARG A 159 16.42 -4.52 2.26
CA ARG A 159 17.31 -4.13 1.17
C ARG A 159 16.88 -2.83 0.49
N TYR A 160 15.58 -2.54 0.51
CA TYR A 160 14.98 -1.43 -0.22
C TYR A 160 14.62 -0.28 0.71
N PRO A 161 14.90 0.98 0.35
CA PRO A 161 14.31 2.12 1.04
C PRO A 161 12.79 2.09 0.94
N LEU A 162 12.11 2.59 1.96
CA LEU A 162 10.67 2.81 1.96
C LEU A 162 10.34 4.09 1.18
N MET A 163 9.30 4.07 0.38
CA MET A 163 8.80 5.22 -0.37
C MET A 163 7.28 5.27 -0.34
N TYR A 164 6.73 6.45 -0.21
CA TYR A 164 5.33 6.72 -0.54
C TYR A 164 5.31 7.28 -1.96
N VAL A 165 4.72 6.55 -2.88
CA VAL A 165 4.39 7.04 -4.22
C VAL A 165 3.05 7.72 -4.14
N ILE A 166 2.98 8.98 -4.55
CA ILE A 166 1.72 9.67 -4.77
C ILE A 166 1.57 9.81 -6.28
N GLY A 167 0.51 9.26 -6.82
CA GLY A 167 0.33 9.21 -8.28
C GLY A 167 -1.09 9.45 -8.73
N ASP A 168 -1.23 9.82 -9.99
CA ASP A 168 -2.53 9.85 -10.66
C ASP A 168 -3.19 8.47 -10.57
N GLU A 169 -4.49 8.44 -10.32
CA GLU A 169 -5.19 7.18 -10.14
C GLU A 169 -5.10 6.29 -11.40
N ARG A 170 -5.12 6.89 -12.58
CA ARG A 170 -4.96 6.17 -13.84
C ARG A 170 -3.60 5.49 -13.94
N ASP A 171 -2.51 6.17 -13.58
CA ASP A 171 -1.16 5.59 -13.55
C ASP A 171 -1.17 4.32 -12.69
N LEU A 172 -1.56 4.45 -11.43
CA LEU A 172 -1.44 3.36 -10.46
C LEU A 172 -2.38 2.19 -10.77
N ILE A 173 -3.57 2.47 -11.28
CA ILE A 173 -4.55 1.44 -11.62
C ILE A 173 -4.17 0.74 -12.94
N LEU A 174 -3.88 1.49 -14.02
CA LEU A 174 -3.55 0.89 -15.33
C LEU A 174 -2.24 0.10 -15.31
N LEU A 175 -1.24 0.53 -14.54
CA LEU A 175 -0.03 -0.28 -14.33
C LEU A 175 -0.39 -1.70 -13.86
N ARG A 176 -1.41 -1.83 -13.03
CA ARG A 176 -1.81 -3.12 -12.45
C ARG A 176 -2.78 -3.89 -13.32
N THR A 177 -3.82 -3.23 -13.83
CA THR A 177 -4.87 -3.90 -14.60
C THR A 177 -4.49 -4.21 -16.04
N ALA A 178 -3.77 -3.30 -16.71
CA ALA A 178 -3.46 -3.39 -18.13
C ALA A 178 -2.03 -3.91 -18.41
N ILE A 179 -1.05 -3.50 -17.61
CA ILE A 179 0.36 -3.82 -17.87
C ILE A 179 0.77 -5.10 -17.15
N ARG A 180 0.50 -5.19 -15.83
CA ARG A 180 0.81 -6.38 -15.04
C ARG A 180 -0.25 -7.47 -15.14
N ASP A 181 -1.42 -7.12 -15.68
CA ASP A 181 -2.56 -8.03 -15.86
C ASP A 181 -2.88 -8.77 -14.55
N VAL A 182 -3.05 -8.02 -13.46
CA VAL A 182 -3.46 -8.51 -12.14
C VAL A 182 -4.84 -7.98 -11.77
N GLU A 183 -5.53 -8.70 -10.89
CA GLU A 183 -6.84 -8.27 -10.39
C GLU A 183 -6.70 -7.06 -9.46
N VAL A 184 -7.58 -6.08 -9.64
CA VAL A 184 -7.66 -4.87 -8.80
C VAL A 184 -9.07 -4.74 -8.27
N TYR A 185 -9.17 -4.62 -6.95
CA TYR A 185 -10.43 -4.39 -6.26
C TYR A 185 -10.40 -3.01 -5.61
N LEU A 186 -11.43 -2.21 -5.86
CA LEU A 186 -11.59 -0.86 -5.33
C LEU A 186 -12.85 -0.79 -4.49
N TYR A 187 -12.68 -0.52 -3.19
CA TYR A 187 -13.76 -0.45 -2.22
C TYR A 187 -13.90 0.95 -1.68
N LYS A 188 -15.11 1.50 -1.69
CA LYS A 188 -15.38 2.78 -1.04
C LYS A 188 -15.20 2.66 0.48
N GLY A 189 -14.36 3.51 1.05
CA GLY A 189 -14.14 3.60 2.48
C GLY A 189 -15.32 4.24 3.20
N LYS A 190 -15.67 3.69 4.37
CA LYS A 190 -16.70 4.23 5.25
C LYS A 190 -16.08 5.16 6.28
N ALA A 191 -15.87 6.42 5.89
CA ALA A 191 -15.29 7.45 6.73
C ALA A 191 -15.98 8.80 6.47
N ALA A 192 -16.15 9.60 7.52
CA ALA A 192 -16.59 10.98 7.37
C ALA A 192 -15.48 11.83 6.71
N PRO A 193 -15.82 12.91 5.97
CA PRO A 193 -14.83 13.74 5.30
C PRO A 193 -13.68 14.21 6.21
N GLU A 194 -13.98 14.61 7.44
CA GLU A 194 -12.97 15.01 8.43
C GLU A 194 -11.97 13.87 8.76
N GLN A 195 -12.45 12.63 8.85
CA GLN A 195 -11.59 11.47 9.08
C GLN A 195 -10.70 11.20 7.87
N VAL A 196 -11.23 11.39 6.65
CA VAL A 196 -10.46 11.28 5.40
C VAL A 196 -9.39 12.34 5.32
N GLN A 197 -9.72 13.59 5.68
CA GLN A 197 -8.79 14.72 5.72
C GLN A 197 -7.63 14.45 6.70
N ASN A 198 -7.96 14.04 7.93
CA ASN A 198 -6.97 13.71 8.94
C ASN A 198 -6.07 12.55 8.51
N LEU A 199 -6.63 11.51 7.86
CA LEU A 199 -5.86 10.39 7.31
C LEU A 199 -4.89 10.87 6.24
N LEU A 200 -5.34 11.73 5.33
CA LEU A 200 -4.49 12.30 4.30
C LEU A 200 -3.35 13.11 4.89
N VAL A 201 -3.63 14.00 5.85
CA VAL A 201 -2.60 14.82 6.50
C VAL A 201 -1.53 13.96 7.15
N ASP A 202 -1.92 12.94 7.93
CA ASP A 202 -0.98 12.02 8.59
C ASP A 202 -0.11 11.27 7.57
N MET A 203 -0.68 10.83 6.44
CA MET A 203 0.09 10.19 5.36
C MET A 203 1.04 11.16 4.65
N LEU A 204 0.65 12.42 4.45
CA LEU A 204 1.51 13.44 3.84
C LEU A 204 2.65 13.86 4.78
N GLU A 205 2.38 13.98 6.07
CA GLU A 205 3.43 14.20 7.09
C GLU A 205 4.44 13.07 7.10
N ARG A 206 3.97 11.83 7.02
CA ARG A 206 4.82 10.64 6.91
C ARG A 206 5.65 10.66 5.63
N THR A 207 5.04 11.05 4.50
CA THR A 207 5.75 11.22 3.22
C THR A 207 6.87 12.25 3.35
N ASN A 208 6.60 13.41 3.93
CA ASN A 208 7.58 14.46 4.18
C ASN A 208 8.67 14.03 5.16
N LYS A 209 8.34 13.22 6.15
CA LYS A 209 9.33 12.67 7.09
C LYS A 209 10.33 11.77 6.37
N LEU A 210 9.89 10.90 5.47
CA LEU A 210 10.77 9.99 4.73
C LEU A 210 11.79 10.70 3.83
N HIS A 211 11.51 11.95 3.43
CA HIS A 211 12.51 12.80 2.75
C HIS A 211 13.69 13.17 3.64
N ARG A 212 13.43 13.42 4.92
CA ARG A 212 14.45 13.86 5.88
C ARG A 212 15.10 12.68 6.61
N GLU A 213 14.31 11.66 6.87
CA GLU A 213 14.67 10.49 7.67
C GLU A 213 14.30 9.22 6.87
N PRO A 214 15.17 8.78 5.92
CA PRO A 214 14.88 7.59 5.13
C PRO A 214 14.78 6.34 5.99
N GLU A 215 13.83 5.48 5.68
CA GLU A 215 13.60 4.20 6.34
C GLU A 215 13.69 3.04 5.35
N TYR A 216 13.88 1.82 5.86
CA TYR A 216 13.80 0.62 5.04
C TYR A 216 12.38 0.06 4.96
N TYR A 217 12.01 -0.36 3.77
CA TYR A 217 10.88 -1.28 3.57
C TYR A 217 11.19 -2.62 4.24
N ASP A 218 10.21 -3.18 4.91
CA ASP A 218 10.31 -4.50 5.56
C ASP A 218 9.01 -5.27 5.29
N THR A 219 9.12 -6.39 4.59
CA THR A 219 7.95 -7.19 4.16
C THR A 219 7.04 -7.60 5.31
N LEU A 220 7.53 -7.69 6.54
CA LEU A 220 6.75 -8.13 7.70
C LEU A 220 6.26 -6.98 8.58
N THR A 221 7.07 -5.90 8.72
CA THR A 221 6.84 -4.90 9.77
C THR A 221 6.73 -3.47 9.27
N ASN A 222 7.15 -3.18 8.03
CA ASN A 222 7.14 -1.83 7.45
C ASN A 222 6.83 -1.91 5.94
N ASN A 223 5.63 -2.39 5.60
CA ASN A 223 5.15 -2.63 4.24
C ASN A 223 3.89 -1.79 3.93
N CYS A 224 3.30 -1.99 2.75
CA CYS A 224 2.10 -1.25 2.34
C CYS A 224 0.96 -1.41 3.36
N THR A 225 0.62 -2.61 3.78
CA THR A 225 -0.52 -2.86 4.68
C THR A 225 -0.24 -2.40 6.10
N THR A 226 0.95 -2.67 6.64
CA THR A 226 1.30 -2.28 8.01
C THR A 226 1.32 -0.76 8.19
N ASN A 227 1.80 -0.01 7.18
CA ASN A 227 1.75 1.45 7.20
C ASN A 227 0.31 1.97 7.14
N LEU A 228 -0.56 1.40 6.27
CA LEU A 228 -1.98 1.80 6.25
C LEU A 228 -2.69 1.53 7.58
N VAL A 229 -2.40 0.39 8.21
CA VAL A 229 -2.92 0.05 9.55
C VAL A 229 -2.43 1.05 10.60
N GLU A 230 -1.16 1.46 10.53
CA GLU A 230 -0.59 2.46 11.44
C GLU A 230 -1.30 3.80 11.30
N HIS A 231 -1.48 4.32 10.08
CA HIS A 231 -2.21 5.56 9.82
C HIS A 231 -3.64 5.53 10.35
N VAL A 232 -4.39 4.47 10.10
CA VAL A 232 -5.76 4.32 10.63
C VAL A 232 -5.75 4.27 12.17
N ASN A 233 -4.79 3.59 12.78
CA ASN A 233 -4.69 3.46 14.22
C ASN A 233 -4.12 4.72 14.90
N GLN A 234 -3.38 5.59 14.21
CA GLN A 234 -3.01 6.93 14.71
C GLN A 234 -4.28 7.76 14.97
N LEU A 235 -5.21 7.76 14.03
CA LEU A 235 -6.46 8.50 14.14
C LEU A 235 -7.44 7.88 15.15
N ARG A 236 -7.45 6.56 15.25
CA ARG A 236 -8.31 5.81 16.16
C ARG A 236 -7.57 4.60 16.71
N PRO A 237 -6.95 4.71 17.89
CA PRO A 237 -6.15 3.64 18.48
C PRO A 237 -6.88 2.30 18.59
N GLY A 238 -6.23 1.25 18.07
CA GLY A 238 -6.77 -0.11 18.09
C GLY A 238 -7.93 -0.37 17.13
N ARG A 239 -8.23 0.54 16.20
CA ARG A 239 -9.31 0.36 15.21
C ARG A 239 -9.09 -0.86 14.32
N ILE A 240 -7.84 -1.10 13.92
CA ILE A 240 -7.44 -2.31 13.20
C ILE A 240 -6.51 -3.12 14.11
N PRO A 241 -6.95 -4.29 14.61
CA PRO A 241 -6.11 -5.14 15.44
C PRO A 241 -4.98 -5.74 14.61
N TYR A 242 -3.76 -5.71 15.14
CA TYR A 242 -2.60 -6.30 14.50
C TYR A 242 -2.67 -7.84 14.62
N ASN A 243 -3.11 -8.50 13.56
CA ASN A 243 -3.28 -9.96 13.50
C ASN A 243 -2.75 -10.52 12.16
N PHE A 244 -2.88 -11.82 11.95
CA PHE A 244 -2.38 -12.51 10.76
C PHE A 244 -2.95 -11.96 9.44
N ARG A 245 -4.16 -11.36 9.42
CA ARG A 245 -4.76 -10.76 8.20
C ARG A 245 -4.10 -9.44 7.80
N VAL A 246 -3.39 -8.79 8.71
CA VAL A 246 -2.52 -7.65 8.43
C VAL A 246 -1.17 -8.14 7.87
N LEU A 247 -0.66 -9.25 8.39
CA LEU A 247 0.59 -9.87 7.92
C LEU A 247 0.42 -10.60 6.59
N LEU A 248 -0.78 -11.10 6.30
CA LEU A 248 -1.16 -11.76 5.06
C LEU A 248 -2.24 -10.92 4.34
N PRO A 249 -1.83 -9.83 3.68
CA PRO A 249 -2.74 -8.80 3.19
C PRO A 249 -3.70 -9.26 2.07
N GLY A 250 -3.57 -10.47 1.55
CA GLY A 250 -4.54 -11.05 0.62
C GLY A 250 -5.97 -11.16 1.17
N HIS A 251 -6.13 -11.05 2.49
CA HIS A 251 -7.42 -11.03 3.19
C HIS A 251 -7.73 -9.68 3.86
N SER A 252 -7.01 -8.61 3.50
CA SER A 252 -7.18 -7.30 4.14
C SER A 252 -8.50 -6.63 3.79
N ASP A 253 -9.09 -6.90 2.63
CA ASP A 253 -10.44 -6.45 2.26
C ASP A 253 -11.51 -7.12 3.14
N LYS A 254 -11.39 -8.43 3.38
CA LYS A 254 -12.30 -9.14 4.30
C LYS A 254 -12.14 -8.63 5.74
N LEU A 255 -10.91 -8.31 6.16
CA LEU A 255 -10.68 -7.69 7.46
C LEU A 255 -11.34 -6.30 7.54
N ALA A 256 -11.14 -5.46 6.52
CA ALA A 256 -11.74 -4.13 6.46
C ALA A 256 -13.29 -4.19 6.45
N TYR A 257 -13.87 -5.18 5.75
CA TYR A 257 -15.30 -5.45 5.78
C TYR A 257 -15.79 -5.85 7.18
N ASP A 258 -15.14 -6.83 7.83
CA ASP A 258 -15.51 -7.33 9.16
C ASP A 258 -15.44 -6.22 10.22
N LEU A 259 -14.52 -5.27 10.05
CA LEU A 259 -14.36 -4.11 10.92
C LEU A 259 -15.32 -2.95 10.56
N GLY A 260 -16.12 -3.08 9.50
CA GLY A 260 -17.04 -2.02 9.04
C GLY A 260 -16.31 -0.75 8.58
N LEU A 261 -15.14 -0.91 7.94
CA LEU A 261 -14.35 0.19 7.35
C LEU A 261 -14.76 0.49 5.91
N LEU A 262 -15.51 -0.41 5.27
CA LEU A 262 -15.95 -0.30 3.89
C LEU A 262 -17.44 0.05 3.82
N GLU A 263 -17.82 0.86 2.84
CA GLU A 263 -19.23 1.17 2.54
C GLU A 263 -19.80 0.05 1.67
N ILE A 264 -20.14 -1.06 2.30
CA ILE A 264 -20.66 -2.27 1.63
C ILE A 264 -22.05 -2.58 2.18
N GLN A 265 -22.97 -2.89 1.28
CA GLN A 265 -24.28 -3.45 1.59
C GLN A 265 -24.32 -4.93 1.17
N GLY A 266 -24.73 -5.81 2.08
CA GLY A 266 -24.87 -7.24 1.83
C GLY A 266 -23.60 -8.06 2.04
N PRO A 267 -23.60 -9.33 1.61
CA PRO A 267 -22.51 -10.27 1.83
C PRO A 267 -21.21 -9.86 1.13
N PHE A 268 -20.07 -10.12 1.79
CA PHE A 268 -18.74 -9.77 1.31
C PHE A 268 -18.44 -10.30 -0.11
N GLU A 269 -18.84 -11.52 -0.40
CA GLU A 269 -18.53 -12.17 -1.69
C GLU A 269 -19.15 -11.40 -2.88
N TYR A 270 -20.37 -10.90 -2.72
CA TYR A 270 -21.00 -10.06 -3.75
C TYR A 270 -20.30 -8.71 -3.86
N ALA A 271 -19.94 -8.11 -2.73
CA ALA A 271 -19.21 -6.84 -2.71
C ALA A 271 -17.84 -6.97 -3.34
N ARG A 272 -17.14 -8.09 -3.10
CA ARG A 272 -15.83 -8.35 -3.72
C ARG A 272 -15.95 -8.49 -5.23
N ALA A 273 -16.92 -9.24 -5.73
CA ALA A 273 -17.17 -9.35 -7.17
C ALA A 273 -17.48 -7.98 -7.80
N TYR A 274 -18.27 -7.16 -7.09
CA TYR A 274 -18.61 -5.81 -7.54
C TYR A 274 -17.42 -4.85 -7.51
N ALA A 275 -16.51 -4.99 -6.56
CA ALA A 275 -15.33 -4.14 -6.38
C ALA A 275 -14.22 -4.40 -7.41
N LYS A 276 -14.27 -5.51 -8.17
CA LYS A 276 -13.31 -5.80 -9.24
C LYS A 276 -13.47 -4.81 -10.38
N ILE A 277 -12.44 -4.01 -10.65
CA ILE A 277 -12.51 -2.88 -11.60
C ILE A 277 -11.78 -3.12 -12.93
N ASN A 278 -11.18 -4.29 -13.16
CA ASN A 278 -10.36 -4.54 -14.35
C ASN A 278 -11.07 -4.20 -15.66
N ASP A 279 -12.30 -4.67 -15.87
CA ASP A 279 -13.07 -4.43 -17.10
C ASP A 279 -13.39 -2.93 -17.29
N LEU A 280 -13.75 -2.24 -16.19
CA LEU A 280 -14.00 -0.80 -16.22
C LEU A 280 -12.72 -0.01 -16.50
N ALA A 281 -11.60 -0.39 -15.87
CA ALA A 281 -10.31 0.24 -16.08
C ALA A 281 -9.86 0.10 -17.53
N SER A 282 -10.07 -1.07 -18.15
CA SER A 282 -9.78 -1.29 -19.57
C SER A 282 -10.72 -0.48 -20.47
N THR A 283 -12.04 -0.52 -20.20
CA THR A 283 -13.04 0.18 -21.02
C THR A 283 -12.84 1.70 -21.01
N TYR A 284 -12.44 2.26 -19.88
CA TYR A 284 -12.34 3.71 -19.70
C TYR A 284 -10.90 4.22 -19.57
N ALA A 285 -9.92 3.42 -20.03
CA ALA A 285 -8.48 3.76 -19.91
C ALA A 285 -8.12 5.17 -20.39
N ASP A 286 -8.71 5.61 -21.51
CA ASP A 286 -8.46 6.91 -22.11
C ASP A 286 -9.50 7.98 -21.75
N SER A 287 -10.49 7.64 -20.92
CA SER A 287 -11.54 8.58 -20.53
C SER A 287 -10.98 9.71 -19.65
N PRO A 288 -11.31 10.97 -19.89
CA PRO A 288 -11.00 12.07 -18.96
C PRO A 288 -11.71 11.89 -17.61
N GLU A 289 -12.81 11.16 -17.58
CA GLU A 289 -13.56 10.80 -16.35
C GLU A 289 -13.15 9.43 -15.80
N PHE A 290 -11.93 8.93 -16.06
CA PHE A 290 -11.46 7.60 -15.66
C PHE A 290 -11.83 7.26 -14.21
N SER A 291 -11.45 8.09 -13.27
CA SER A 291 -11.68 7.88 -11.83
C SER A 291 -13.14 7.73 -11.46
N LYS A 292 -14.01 8.48 -12.11
CA LYS A 292 -15.46 8.37 -11.93
C LYS A 292 -16.01 7.07 -12.55
N ARG A 293 -15.52 6.73 -13.75
CA ARG A 293 -16.02 5.60 -14.53
C ARG A 293 -15.61 4.24 -13.96
N ILE A 294 -14.47 4.12 -13.29
CA ILE A 294 -14.07 2.87 -12.63
C ILE A 294 -14.84 2.60 -11.34
N ARG A 295 -15.55 3.59 -10.79
CA ARG A 295 -16.48 3.45 -9.66
C ARG A 295 -17.87 3.18 -10.19
N ARG A 296 -18.40 2.00 -9.90
CA ARG A 296 -19.80 1.68 -10.19
C ARG A 296 -20.69 2.47 -9.24
N GLN A 297 -21.28 3.54 -9.74
CA GLN A 297 -22.29 4.33 -9.02
C GLN A 297 -23.67 3.85 -9.37
#